data_ff1b1a54cff45345c49f6d67e0de52ab
#
_entry.id   ff1b1a54cff45345c49f6d67e0de52ab
#
_cell.length_a   1.000
_cell.length_b   1.000
_cell.length_c   1.000
_cell.angle_alpha   90.00
_cell.angle_beta   90.00
_cell.angle_gamma   90.00
#
_symmetry.space_group_name_H-M   'P 1'
#
loop_
_entity.id
_entity.type
_entity.pdbx_description
1 polymer ?
#
loop_
_entity_poly.entity_id
_entity_poly.type
_entity_poly.pdbx_seq_one_letter_code
_entity_poly.pdbx_strand_id
1 'polypeptide(L)'
;MRALEPEVVDAIYATIEPLLPEPPKHPLGCHRPRVSDRLCFWGILIRLTTGSSWVDIEAILEHRVSDTTLRTRRKEWIDAGVFDQLCAEAVAAFDRMIGLDLSEVAIDGSLHKAPYGGEGTGANPTDRGKHGWKWSIGVDRHGIPLGWSIDGANRNDVRLL
;
A
#
# COMPACT_ATOMS: atom_id res chain seq x y z
N MET A 1 4.40 17.13 -8.13
CA MET A 1 3.49 16.00 -7.82
C MET A 1 2.89 16.29 -6.43
N ARG A 2 1.61 16.69 -6.35
CA ARG A 2 0.97 17.18 -5.11
C ARG A 2 1.11 16.24 -3.90
N ALA A 3 1.06 14.94 -4.13
CA ALA A 3 1.18 13.95 -3.05
C ALA A 3 2.52 13.95 -2.31
N LEU A 4 3.53 14.66 -2.82
CA LEU A 4 4.85 14.80 -2.18
C LEU A 4 5.09 16.20 -1.61
N GLU A 5 4.10 17.07 -1.63
CA GLU A 5 4.18 18.37 -0.95
C GLU A 5 4.27 18.14 0.57
N PRO A 6 5.18 18.80 1.29
CA PRO A 6 5.43 18.52 2.70
C PRO A 6 4.17 18.56 3.57
N GLU A 7 3.28 19.50 3.32
CA GLU A 7 2.02 19.68 4.06
C GLU A 7 1.06 18.49 3.85
N VAL A 8 1.00 17.95 2.63
CA VAL A 8 0.19 16.76 2.32
C VAL A 8 0.79 15.53 2.98
N VAL A 9 2.11 15.37 2.92
CA VAL A 9 2.82 14.27 3.58
C VAL A 9 2.60 14.31 5.09
N ASP A 10 2.69 15.49 5.71
CA ASP A 10 2.48 15.66 7.14
C ASP A 10 1.04 15.37 7.55
N ALA A 11 0.07 15.79 6.77
CA ALA A 11 -1.34 15.50 7.03
C ALA A 11 -1.64 13.99 6.96
N ILE A 12 -1.12 13.29 5.94
CA ILE A 12 -1.28 11.84 5.82
C ILE A 12 -0.52 11.13 6.94
N TYR A 13 0.71 11.57 7.28
CA TYR A 13 1.48 10.98 8.35
C TYR A 13 0.79 11.11 9.71
N ALA A 14 0.20 12.26 10.00
CA ALA A 14 -0.57 12.47 11.23
C ALA A 14 -1.76 11.50 11.37
N THR A 15 -2.34 11.06 10.25
CA THR A 15 -3.41 10.05 10.25
C THR A 15 -2.86 8.63 10.47
N ILE A 16 -1.70 8.32 9.90
CA ILE A 16 -1.12 6.97 9.99
C ILE A 16 -0.35 6.74 11.30
N GLU A 17 0.23 7.77 11.89
CA GLU A 17 1.08 7.67 13.08
C GLU A 17 0.42 6.92 14.25
N PRO A 18 -0.85 7.17 14.61
CA PRO A 18 -1.52 6.44 15.70
C PRO A 18 -1.79 4.96 15.37
N LEU A 19 -1.72 4.57 14.08
CA LEU A 19 -1.94 3.20 13.63
C LEU A 19 -0.64 2.37 13.62
N LEU A 20 0.50 3.02 13.78
CA LEU A 20 1.80 2.35 13.70
C LEU A 20 2.02 1.40 14.89
N PRO A 21 2.56 0.20 14.65
CA PRO A 21 2.87 -0.72 15.72
C PRO A 21 4.01 -0.19 16.60
N GLU A 22 3.98 -0.52 17.88
CA GLU A 22 5.09 -0.21 18.79
C GLU A 22 6.39 -0.84 18.26
N PRO A 23 7.51 -0.09 18.29
CA PRO A 23 8.79 -0.62 17.86
C PRO A 23 9.18 -1.85 18.67
N PRO A 24 9.66 -2.93 18.03
CA PRO A 24 10.10 -4.11 18.75
C PRO A 24 11.27 -3.75 19.70
N LYS A 25 11.18 -4.21 20.93
CA LYS A 25 12.25 -4.01 21.93
C LYS A 25 13.46 -4.88 21.57
N HIS A 26 14.64 -4.28 21.49
CA HIS A 26 15.86 -5.05 21.25
C HIS A 26 16.25 -5.83 22.51
N PRO A 27 16.51 -7.15 22.41
CA PRO A 27 16.77 -8.01 23.58
C PRO A 27 17.91 -7.53 24.48
N LEU A 28 18.95 -6.95 23.88
CA LEU A 28 20.14 -6.49 24.60
C LEU A 28 20.11 -4.99 24.96
N GLY A 29 19.08 -4.24 24.54
CA GLY A 29 18.98 -2.81 24.81
C GLY A 29 20.06 -1.94 24.16
N CYS A 30 21.03 -2.51 23.46
CA CYS A 30 22.17 -1.83 22.84
C CYS A 30 22.11 -1.94 21.32
N HIS A 31 21.46 -1.00 20.67
CA HIS A 31 21.35 -0.94 19.21
C HIS A 31 21.34 0.50 18.72
N ARG A 32 21.59 0.67 17.44
CA ARG A 32 21.42 1.99 16.83
C ARG A 32 19.96 2.42 16.93
N PRO A 33 19.70 3.72 17.16
CA PRO A 33 18.36 4.25 17.16
C PRO A 33 17.62 3.84 15.89
N ARG A 34 16.36 3.45 16.04
CA ARG A 34 15.47 3.13 14.91
C ARG A 34 15.31 4.37 14.04
N VAL A 35 15.46 4.22 12.74
CA VAL A 35 15.15 5.28 11.78
C VAL A 35 13.70 5.72 11.96
N SER A 36 13.46 7.04 11.95
CA SER A 36 12.12 7.57 12.20
C SER A 36 11.09 7.01 11.23
N ASP A 37 9.90 6.72 11.76
CA ASP A 37 8.79 6.19 10.97
C ASP A 37 8.34 7.20 9.92
N ARG A 38 8.38 8.51 10.24
CA ARG A 38 8.07 9.57 9.29
C ARG A 38 9.00 9.56 8.06
N LEU A 39 10.31 9.34 8.25
CA LEU A 39 11.25 9.24 7.13
C LEU A 39 11.01 7.98 6.29
N CYS A 40 10.71 6.86 6.94
CA CYS A 40 10.33 5.62 6.25
C CYS A 40 9.03 5.77 5.49
N PHE A 41 8.03 6.43 6.09
CA PHE A 41 6.76 6.74 5.42
C PHE A 41 6.99 7.59 4.17
N TRP A 42 7.81 8.63 4.26
CA TRP A 42 8.17 9.44 3.09
C TRP A 42 8.76 8.58 1.97
N GLY A 43 9.73 7.72 2.28
CA GLY A 43 10.31 6.80 1.29
C GLY A 43 9.28 5.86 0.65
N ILE A 44 8.35 5.31 1.45
CA ILE A 44 7.25 4.48 0.95
C ILE A 44 6.32 5.30 0.05
N LEU A 45 5.98 6.53 0.42
CA LEU A 45 5.13 7.40 -0.38
C LEU A 45 5.78 7.79 -1.71
N ILE A 46 7.09 8.08 -1.73
CA ILE A 46 7.85 8.28 -2.98
C ILE A 46 7.72 7.03 -3.87
N ARG A 47 7.89 5.83 -3.31
CA ARG A 47 7.74 4.58 -4.05
C ARG A 47 6.37 4.46 -4.72
N LEU A 48 5.31 4.73 -3.96
CA LEU A 48 3.92 4.61 -4.43
C LEU A 48 3.59 5.64 -5.53
N THR A 49 4.13 6.84 -5.43
CA THR A 49 3.79 7.94 -6.34
C THR A 49 4.66 8.00 -7.59
N THR A 50 5.89 7.51 -7.52
CA THR A 50 6.85 7.60 -8.64
C THR A 50 7.14 6.26 -9.31
N GLY A 51 6.90 5.14 -8.63
CA GLY A 51 7.33 3.82 -9.09
C GLY A 51 8.84 3.56 -9.01
N SER A 52 9.63 4.51 -8.45
CA SER A 52 11.09 4.42 -8.34
C SER A 52 11.54 3.16 -7.60
N SER A 53 12.73 2.64 -7.91
CA SER A 53 13.28 1.50 -7.18
C SER A 53 13.63 1.87 -5.73
N TRP A 54 13.70 0.89 -4.83
CA TRP A 54 14.07 1.16 -3.43
C TRP A 54 15.48 1.75 -3.30
N VAL A 55 16.39 1.35 -4.18
CA VAL A 55 17.77 1.87 -4.23
C VAL A 55 17.78 3.34 -4.67
N ASP A 56 16.95 3.70 -5.66
CA ASP A 56 16.83 5.10 -6.09
C ASP A 56 16.22 5.96 -4.97
N ILE A 57 15.27 5.42 -4.20
CA ILE A 57 14.66 6.13 -3.08
C ILE A 57 15.69 6.34 -1.97
N GLU A 58 16.54 5.36 -1.67
CA GLU A 58 17.65 5.54 -0.73
C GLU A 58 18.54 6.71 -1.15
N ALA A 59 18.90 6.79 -2.46
CA ALA A 59 19.68 7.89 -2.98
C ALA A 59 18.93 9.24 -2.92
N ILE A 60 17.64 9.27 -3.26
CA ILE A 60 16.78 10.46 -3.13
C ILE A 60 16.72 10.96 -1.68
N LEU A 61 16.73 10.05 -0.72
CA LEU A 61 16.74 10.36 0.71
C LEU A 61 18.15 10.57 1.28
N GLU A 62 19.13 10.80 0.40
CA GLU A 62 20.52 11.10 0.78
C GLU A 62 21.12 10.04 1.72
N HIS A 63 20.79 8.77 1.51
CA HIS A 63 21.23 7.63 2.33
C HIS A 63 20.90 7.74 3.83
N ARG A 64 19.94 8.59 4.21
CA ARG A 64 19.47 8.69 5.60
C ARG A 64 18.70 7.47 6.06
N VAL A 65 18.22 6.66 5.13
CA VAL A 65 17.56 5.37 5.36
C VAL A 65 17.93 4.43 4.22
N SER A 66 18.32 3.20 4.56
CA SER A 66 18.66 2.19 3.55
C SER A 66 17.42 1.59 2.89
N ASP A 67 17.58 1.10 1.66
CA ASP A 67 16.54 0.36 0.92
C ASP A 67 15.99 -0.83 1.73
N THR A 68 16.87 -1.56 2.40
CA THR A 68 16.51 -2.69 3.27
C THR A 68 15.64 -2.25 4.44
N THR A 69 15.96 -1.11 5.07
CA THR A 69 15.16 -0.54 6.16
C THR A 69 13.76 -0.16 5.67
N LEU A 70 13.66 0.47 4.49
CA LEU A 70 12.38 0.84 3.89
C LEU A 70 11.50 -0.39 3.62
N ARG A 71 12.08 -1.44 3.02
CA ARG A 71 11.36 -2.70 2.73
C ARG A 71 10.87 -3.37 4.02
N THR A 72 11.76 -3.46 5.03
CA THR A 72 11.43 -4.08 6.31
C THR A 72 10.31 -3.32 7.01
N ARG A 73 10.40 -1.99 7.06
CA ARG A 73 9.38 -1.14 7.67
C ARG A 73 8.03 -1.26 6.96
N ARG A 74 8.04 -1.23 5.62
CA ARG A 74 6.82 -1.45 4.84
C ARG A 74 6.20 -2.81 5.15
N LYS A 75 7.01 -3.87 5.24
CA LYS A 75 6.49 -5.20 5.57
C LYS A 75 5.90 -5.23 6.98
N GLU A 76 6.58 -4.67 7.96
CA GLU A 76 6.11 -4.55 9.34
C GLU A 76 4.73 -3.88 9.40
N TRP A 77 4.53 -2.80 8.65
CA TRP A 77 3.26 -2.08 8.62
C TRP A 77 2.16 -2.82 7.85
N ILE A 78 2.52 -3.57 6.81
CA ILE A 78 1.56 -4.47 6.13
C ILE A 78 1.13 -5.58 7.08
N ASP A 79 2.07 -6.25 7.74
CA ASP A 79 1.77 -7.34 8.67
C ASP A 79 0.92 -6.87 9.87
N ALA A 80 1.05 -5.62 10.26
CA ALA A 80 0.24 -4.98 11.29
C ALA A 80 -1.12 -4.44 10.80
N GLY A 81 -1.44 -4.53 9.50
CA GLY A 81 -2.70 -4.06 8.93
C GLY A 81 -2.86 -2.53 8.87
N VAL A 82 -1.76 -1.78 8.99
CA VAL A 82 -1.77 -0.30 9.06
C VAL A 82 -2.42 0.32 7.82
N PHE A 83 -2.10 -0.20 6.64
CA PHE A 83 -2.62 0.36 5.40
C PHE A 83 -4.11 0.06 5.20
N ASP A 84 -4.59 -1.10 5.65
CA ASP A 84 -6.01 -1.45 5.60
C ASP A 84 -6.83 -0.55 6.53
N GLN A 85 -6.31 -0.29 7.74
CA GLN A 85 -6.92 0.64 8.68
C GLN A 85 -6.94 2.07 8.13
N LEU A 86 -5.82 2.54 7.55
CA LEU A 86 -5.75 3.86 6.93
C LEU A 86 -6.80 4.02 5.82
N CYS A 87 -6.96 3.00 4.97
CA CYS A 87 -7.96 3.01 3.93
C CYS A 87 -9.39 3.06 4.49
N ALA A 88 -9.69 2.24 5.49
CA ALA A 88 -11.00 2.24 6.13
C ALA A 88 -11.33 3.61 6.76
N GLU A 89 -10.36 4.23 7.43
CA GLU A 89 -10.53 5.58 8.00
C GLU A 89 -10.70 6.64 6.94
N ALA A 90 -9.98 6.56 5.82
CA ALA A 90 -10.10 7.50 4.72
C ALA A 90 -11.49 7.43 4.06
N VAL A 91 -12.00 6.22 3.83
CA VAL A 91 -13.37 6.00 3.30
C VAL A 91 -14.42 6.52 4.29
N ALA A 92 -14.28 6.21 5.57
CA ALA A 92 -15.20 6.69 6.59
C ALA A 92 -15.16 8.22 6.78
N ALA A 93 -13.98 8.84 6.63
CA ALA A 93 -13.85 10.29 6.67
C ALA A 93 -14.50 10.94 5.44
N PHE A 94 -14.32 10.37 4.26
CA PHE A 94 -14.97 10.83 3.04
C PHE A 94 -16.50 10.77 3.17
N ASP A 95 -17.02 9.64 3.66
CA ASP A 95 -18.46 9.46 3.86
C ASP A 95 -19.04 10.49 4.84
N ARG A 96 -18.35 10.78 5.94
CA ARG A 96 -18.79 11.82 6.89
C ARG A 96 -18.77 13.24 6.34
N MET A 97 -17.80 13.55 5.48
CA MET A 97 -17.56 14.93 5.00
C MET A 97 -18.34 15.25 3.73
N ILE A 98 -18.47 14.29 2.84
CA ILE A 98 -18.99 14.48 1.47
C ILE A 98 -20.20 13.56 1.24
N GLY A 99 -20.16 12.35 1.75
CA GLY A 99 -21.13 11.28 1.54
C GLY A 99 -20.75 10.38 0.39
N LEU A 100 -20.84 9.06 0.61
CA LEU A 100 -20.73 8.04 -0.43
C LEU A 100 -22.07 7.91 -1.16
N ASP A 101 -22.06 7.83 -2.47
CA ASP A 101 -23.25 7.54 -3.27
C ASP A 101 -23.28 6.05 -3.64
N LEU A 102 -23.92 5.25 -2.79
CA LEU A 102 -24.07 3.80 -2.98
C LEU A 102 -25.27 3.41 -3.85
N SER A 103 -25.91 4.38 -4.52
CA SER A 103 -27.03 4.08 -5.44
C SER A 103 -26.60 3.24 -6.65
N GLU A 104 -25.33 3.34 -7.02
CA GLU A 104 -24.67 2.51 -8.02
C GLU A 104 -23.27 2.14 -7.50
N VAL A 105 -22.95 0.85 -7.52
CA VAL A 105 -21.62 0.33 -7.18
C VAL A 105 -21.07 -0.37 -8.42
N ALA A 106 -19.92 0.08 -8.89
CA ALA A 106 -19.20 -0.57 -9.97
C ALA A 106 -18.06 -1.41 -9.40
N ILE A 107 -17.89 -2.61 -9.97
CA ILE A 107 -16.76 -3.49 -9.63
C ILE A 107 -16.03 -3.78 -10.92
N ASP A 108 -14.72 -3.50 -10.93
CA ASP A 108 -13.86 -3.77 -12.08
C ASP A 108 -12.62 -4.55 -11.66
N GLY A 109 -12.16 -5.40 -12.56
CA GLY A 109 -11.01 -6.27 -12.35
C GLY A 109 -9.91 -6.02 -13.37
N SER A 110 -8.67 -6.12 -12.92
CA SER A 110 -7.48 -5.95 -13.75
C SER A 110 -6.52 -7.11 -13.60
N LEU A 111 -5.96 -7.58 -14.73
CA LEU A 111 -4.95 -8.64 -14.78
C LEU A 111 -3.55 -8.03 -14.96
N HIS A 112 -2.64 -8.44 -14.09
CA HIS A 112 -1.26 -7.94 -14.09
C HIS A 112 -0.26 -9.08 -14.24
N LYS A 113 0.83 -8.82 -14.98
CA LYS A 113 1.92 -9.79 -15.15
C LYS A 113 2.81 -9.81 -13.93
N ALA A 114 3.24 -10.99 -13.54
CA ALA A 114 4.23 -11.21 -12.50
C ALA A 114 5.37 -12.10 -13.05
N PRO A 115 6.28 -11.56 -13.87
CA PRO A 115 7.29 -12.35 -14.59
C PRO A 115 8.18 -13.20 -13.66
N TYR A 116 8.34 -12.77 -12.44
CA TYR A 116 9.16 -13.44 -11.42
C TYR A 116 8.33 -14.27 -10.43
N GLY A 117 7.03 -14.41 -10.67
CA GLY A 117 6.13 -15.06 -9.71
C GLY A 117 5.99 -14.30 -8.40
N GLY A 118 5.73 -15.01 -7.31
CA GLY A 118 5.58 -14.48 -5.95
C GLY A 118 4.32 -15.00 -5.27
N GLU A 119 4.21 -14.74 -3.99
CA GLU A 119 3.01 -15.04 -3.21
C GLU A 119 1.80 -14.31 -3.81
N GLY A 120 0.65 -14.97 -3.86
CA GLY A 120 -0.57 -14.40 -4.46
C GLY A 120 -0.57 -14.36 -5.99
N THR A 121 0.41 -14.97 -6.69
CA THR A 121 0.40 -15.10 -8.15
C THR A 121 -0.09 -16.48 -8.59
N GLY A 122 -0.58 -16.55 -9.83
CA GLY A 122 -1.01 -17.82 -10.45
C GLY A 122 -0.85 -17.81 -11.96
N ALA A 123 -0.93 -18.99 -12.57
CA ALA A 123 -0.81 -19.14 -14.01
C ALA A 123 -2.00 -18.49 -14.73
N ASN A 124 -1.74 -17.43 -15.51
CA ASN A 124 -2.77 -16.71 -16.25
C ASN A 124 -3.29 -17.55 -17.43
N PRO A 125 -4.55 -17.96 -17.43
CA PRO A 125 -5.10 -18.81 -18.50
C PRO A 125 -5.19 -18.07 -19.86
N THR A 126 -5.24 -16.75 -19.85
CA THR A 126 -5.35 -15.92 -21.06
C THR A 126 -4.00 -15.46 -21.61
N ASP A 127 -2.89 -15.62 -20.87
CA ASP A 127 -1.52 -15.26 -21.33
C ASP A 127 -0.58 -16.48 -21.25
N ARG A 128 -0.95 -17.58 -21.92
CA ARG A 128 -0.11 -18.79 -22.09
C ARG A 128 0.43 -19.37 -20.78
N GLY A 129 -0.33 -19.28 -19.71
CA GLY A 129 0.08 -19.80 -18.40
C GLY A 129 1.19 -19.01 -17.71
N LYS A 130 1.56 -17.82 -18.20
CA LYS A 130 2.52 -16.96 -17.49
C LYS A 130 1.99 -16.54 -16.14
N HIS A 131 2.89 -16.38 -15.18
CA HIS A 131 2.50 -15.92 -13.84
C HIS A 131 1.94 -14.51 -13.89
N GLY A 132 0.84 -14.32 -13.17
CA GLY A 132 0.15 -13.05 -13.02
C GLY A 132 -0.66 -13.01 -11.73
N TRP A 133 -1.18 -11.86 -11.44
CA TRP A 133 -2.13 -11.62 -10.36
C TRP A 133 -3.25 -10.73 -10.90
N LYS A 134 -4.37 -10.76 -10.22
CA LYS A 134 -5.49 -9.87 -10.51
C LYS A 134 -5.93 -9.16 -9.25
N TRP A 135 -6.51 -8.00 -9.45
CA TRP A 135 -7.24 -7.30 -8.42
C TRP A 135 -8.65 -7.01 -8.89
N SER A 136 -9.54 -6.87 -7.93
CA SER A 136 -10.90 -6.38 -8.14
C SER A 136 -11.08 -5.20 -7.20
N ILE A 137 -11.60 -4.09 -7.73
CA ILE A 137 -11.86 -2.87 -6.96
C ILE A 137 -13.34 -2.52 -7.09
N GLY A 138 -13.98 -2.30 -5.95
CA GLY A 138 -15.32 -1.77 -5.88
C GLY A 138 -15.28 -0.26 -5.66
N VAL A 139 -16.07 0.48 -6.42
CA VAL A 139 -16.18 1.95 -6.29
C VAL A 139 -17.65 2.36 -6.21
N ASP A 140 -17.90 3.50 -5.56
CA ASP A 140 -19.21 4.14 -5.56
C ASP A 140 -19.52 4.79 -6.92
N ARG A 141 -20.69 5.39 -7.06
CA ARG A 141 -21.13 6.09 -8.28
C ARG A 141 -20.16 7.17 -8.77
N HIS A 142 -19.38 7.78 -7.88
CA HIS A 142 -18.42 8.83 -8.19
C HIS A 142 -17.00 8.31 -8.40
N GLY A 143 -16.79 6.98 -8.32
CA GLY A 143 -15.48 6.35 -8.48
C GLY A 143 -14.64 6.36 -7.20
N ILE A 144 -15.25 6.58 -6.02
CA ILE A 144 -14.56 6.51 -4.75
C ILE A 144 -14.34 5.03 -4.38
N PRO A 145 -13.09 4.60 -4.14
CA PRO A 145 -12.80 3.22 -3.78
C PRO A 145 -13.45 2.83 -2.45
N LEU A 146 -14.27 1.79 -2.47
CA LEU A 146 -14.93 1.22 -1.30
C LEU A 146 -14.12 0.07 -0.70
N GLY A 147 -13.44 -0.69 -1.56
CA GLY A 147 -12.63 -1.83 -1.17
C GLY A 147 -12.01 -2.52 -2.38
N TRP A 148 -11.10 -3.45 -2.11
CA TRP A 148 -10.44 -4.24 -3.14
C TRP A 148 -10.09 -5.63 -2.63
N SER A 149 -9.91 -6.55 -3.56
CA SER A 149 -9.33 -7.87 -3.30
C SER A 149 -8.26 -8.21 -4.33
N ILE A 150 -7.29 -9.03 -3.94
CA ILE A 150 -6.17 -9.45 -4.79
C ILE A 150 -6.05 -10.97 -4.71
N ASP A 151 -5.86 -11.62 -5.88
CA ASP A 151 -5.63 -13.07 -5.95
C ASP A 151 -4.80 -13.43 -7.21
N GLY A 152 -4.40 -14.68 -7.31
CA GLY A 152 -3.67 -15.18 -8.47
C GLY A 152 -4.52 -15.12 -9.76
N ALA A 153 -3.85 -14.89 -10.89
CA ALA A 153 -4.51 -14.78 -12.20
C ALA A 153 -5.31 -16.02 -12.62
N ASN A 154 -5.05 -17.16 -11.99
CA ASN A 154 -5.78 -18.43 -12.22
C ASN A 154 -7.10 -18.55 -11.43
N ARG A 155 -7.41 -17.61 -10.58
CA ARG A 155 -8.65 -17.63 -9.79
C ARG A 155 -9.82 -17.05 -10.57
N ASN A 156 -11.03 -17.52 -10.25
CA ASN A 156 -12.25 -16.98 -10.87
C ASN A 156 -12.57 -15.60 -10.26
N ASP A 157 -13.04 -14.66 -11.10
CA ASP A 157 -13.38 -13.29 -10.67
C ASP A 157 -14.50 -13.25 -9.64
N VAL A 158 -15.46 -14.17 -9.72
CA VAL A 158 -16.56 -14.30 -8.74
C VAL A 158 -16.07 -14.52 -7.30
N ARG A 159 -14.84 -15.03 -7.13
CA ARG A 159 -14.25 -15.21 -5.79
C ARG A 159 -13.65 -13.94 -5.22
N LEU A 160 -13.53 -12.90 -6.05
CA LEU A 160 -12.98 -11.59 -5.68
C LEU A 160 -14.10 -10.56 -5.41
N LEU A 161 -15.35 -10.96 -5.57
CA LEU A 161 -16.55 -10.19 -5.23
C LEU A 161 -16.95 -10.48 -3.77
#